data_4875b475f2ec45d9df657aa16a77dc4a
#
_entry.id   4875b475f2ec45d9df657aa16a77dc4a
#
_cell.length_a   1.000
_cell.length_b   1.000
_cell.length_c   1.000
_cell.angle_alpha   90.00
_cell.angle_beta   90.00
_cell.angle_gamma   90.00
#
_symmetry.space_group_name_H-M   'P 1'
#
loop_
_entity.id
_entity.type
_entity.pdbx_description
1 polymer ?
#
loop_
_entity_poly.entity_id
_entity_poly.type
_entity_poly.pdbx_seq_one_letter_code
_entity_poly.pdbx_strand_id
1 'polypeptide(L)'
;MQMQTPEQTVMERVEQGLAPPPNAEAPARTFEAKNVSIWYGQKRAIQDVTLDIASNAVTAIIGPSGCGKSTFLRALNRMHELTPGTRMEGTVLLNGEDLYSSNVDATIVRRRVGMVFQKSNPFPTMTIGENVVIGLRLNGVRDQKFLNERLEKSLRQAALWDEVKDDLHKPGTSLSGGQQQRLCIARTLAVEPDVVLMDEPCSALDPIATAKIEELINELKTKYTIVTVTHNMQQAGRISDYTAFFYIGRLVEFGPTTSIFTNPKEPQTEDYITGRFG
;
A
#
# COMPACT_ATOMS: atom_id res chain seq x y z
N MET A 1 -40.66 -7.75 -11.38
CA MET A 1 -39.54 -7.34 -12.24
C MET A 1 -38.55 -6.65 -11.33
N GLN A 2 -37.56 -7.40 -10.83
CA GLN A 2 -36.53 -6.85 -9.92
C GLN A 2 -35.55 -6.07 -10.79
N MET A 3 -35.35 -4.78 -10.46
CA MET A 3 -34.30 -3.96 -11.08
C MET A 3 -32.94 -4.47 -10.58
N GLN A 4 -32.10 -4.90 -11.51
CA GLN A 4 -30.69 -5.26 -11.22
C GLN A 4 -29.94 -4.02 -10.74
N THR A 5 -29.04 -4.20 -9.76
CA THR A 5 -28.20 -3.11 -9.29
C THR A 5 -27.13 -2.77 -10.35
N PRO A 6 -26.61 -1.52 -10.41
CA PRO A 6 -25.56 -1.14 -11.35
C PRO A 6 -24.33 -2.03 -11.32
N GLU A 7 -23.97 -2.56 -10.15
CA GLU A 7 -22.82 -3.47 -9.94
C GLU A 7 -23.03 -4.85 -10.58
N GLN A 8 -24.26 -5.40 -10.51
CA GLN A 8 -24.58 -6.68 -11.17
C GLN A 8 -24.48 -6.57 -12.69
N THR A 9 -24.89 -5.43 -13.25
CA THR A 9 -24.77 -5.17 -14.69
C THR A 9 -23.32 -5.03 -15.15
N VAL A 10 -22.42 -4.49 -14.33
CA VAL A 10 -20.99 -4.36 -14.64
C VAL A 10 -20.31 -5.73 -14.62
N MET A 11 -20.57 -6.59 -13.62
CA MET A 11 -20.02 -7.94 -13.54
C MET A 11 -20.43 -8.82 -14.74
N GLU A 12 -21.71 -8.83 -15.10
CA GLU A 12 -22.19 -9.59 -16.26
C GLU A 12 -21.55 -9.14 -17.60
N ARG A 13 -21.23 -7.84 -17.74
CA ARG A 13 -20.55 -7.31 -18.93
C ARG A 13 -19.06 -7.68 -18.99
N VAL A 14 -18.40 -7.78 -17.84
CA VAL A 14 -16.99 -8.23 -17.74
C VAL A 14 -16.87 -9.70 -18.10
N GLU A 15 -17.79 -10.56 -17.64
CA GLU A 15 -17.85 -11.98 -18.02
C GLU A 15 -18.14 -12.19 -19.53
N GLN A 16 -18.82 -11.25 -20.16
CA GLN A 16 -19.12 -11.28 -21.60
C GLN A 16 -18.06 -10.60 -22.48
N GLY A 17 -16.94 -10.09 -21.89
CA GLY A 17 -15.89 -9.41 -22.64
C GLY A 17 -16.32 -8.06 -23.25
N LEU A 18 -17.40 -7.46 -22.76
CA LEU A 18 -17.93 -6.19 -23.25
C LEU A 18 -17.25 -5.01 -22.55
N ALA A 19 -16.92 -3.97 -23.32
CA ALA A 19 -16.36 -2.74 -22.75
C ALA A 19 -17.29 -2.15 -21.67
N PRO A 20 -16.74 -1.53 -20.61
CA PRO A 20 -17.55 -0.87 -19.59
C PRO A 20 -18.46 0.19 -20.21
N PRO A 21 -19.62 0.47 -19.61
CA PRO A 21 -20.56 1.47 -20.13
C PRO A 21 -19.89 2.84 -20.22
N PRO A 22 -20.18 3.67 -21.23
CA PRO A 22 -19.51 4.95 -21.46
C PRO A 22 -19.73 6.02 -20.37
N ASN A 23 -20.52 5.73 -19.35
CA ASN A 23 -20.82 6.62 -18.20
C ASN A 23 -20.36 6.04 -16.86
N ALA A 24 -19.43 5.09 -16.79
CA ALA A 24 -18.80 4.74 -15.54
C ALA A 24 -17.95 5.97 -15.12
N GLU A 25 -18.39 6.70 -14.09
CA GLU A 25 -17.55 7.74 -13.47
C GLU A 25 -16.19 7.15 -13.13
N ALA A 26 -15.12 7.87 -13.49
CA ALA A 26 -13.78 7.42 -13.14
C ALA A 26 -13.74 7.19 -11.62
N PRO A 27 -13.11 6.10 -11.13
CA PRO A 27 -13.08 5.81 -9.72
C PRO A 27 -12.50 7.01 -8.95
N ALA A 28 -13.08 7.32 -7.80
CA ALA A 28 -12.58 8.39 -6.94
C ALA A 28 -11.08 8.18 -6.70
N ARG A 29 -10.30 9.26 -6.71
CA ARG A 29 -8.85 9.21 -6.60
C ARG A 29 -8.41 9.63 -5.21
N THR A 30 -7.53 8.87 -4.61
CA THR A 30 -6.90 9.22 -3.33
C THR A 30 -5.59 9.96 -3.56
N PHE A 31 -4.73 9.47 -4.47
CA PHE A 31 -3.52 10.17 -4.87
C PHE A 31 -3.58 10.60 -6.33
N GLU A 32 -3.01 11.79 -6.58
CA GLU A 32 -2.67 12.27 -7.90
C GLU A 32 -1.18 12.65 -7.89
N ALA A 33 -0.33 11.84 -8.51
CA ALA A 33 1.08 12.16 -8.73
C ALA A 33 1.25 12.73 -10.14
N LYS A 34 1.85 13.92 -10.27
CA LYS A 34 2.02 14.61 -11.56
C LYS A 34 3.49 14.97 -11.77
N ASN A 35 4.10 14.42 -12.83
CA ASN A 35 5.48 14.66 -13.25
C ASN A 35 6.49 14.48 -12.11
N VAL A 36 6.29 13.48 -11.28
CA VAL A 36 7.14 13.24 -10.11
C VAL A 36 8.51 12.74 -10.53
N SER A 37 9.55 13.44 -10.10
CA SER A 37 10.95 13.08 -10.29
C SER A 37 11.70 13.14 -8.97
N ILE A 38 12.55 12.15 -8.69
CA ILE A 38 13.25 12.04 -7.41
C ILE A 38 14.73 11.73 -7.66
N TRP A 39 15.59 12.42 -6.92
CA TRP A 39 17.04 12.22 -6.96
C TRP A 39 17.58 11.87 -5.58
N TYR A 40 18.60 11.02 -5.57
CA TYR A 40 19.51 10.78 -4.45
C TYR A 40 20.89 11.29 -4.85
N GLY A 41 21.29 12.44 -4.31
CA GLY A 41 22.46 13.16 -4.80
C GLY A 41 22.34 13.49 -6.29
N GLN A 42 23.25 12.98 -7.12
CA GLN A 42 23.22 13.18 -8.57
C GLN A 42 22.40 12.13 -9.35
N LYS A 43 22.04 11.02 -8.70
CA LYS A 43 21.33 9.91 -9.36
C LYS A 43 19.82 10.18 -9.38
N ARG A 44 19.24 10.30 -10.59
CA ARG A 44 17.79 10.36 -10.78
C ARG A 44 17.21 8.95 -10.63
N ALA A 45 16.45 8.73 -9.58
CA ALA A 45 15.85 7.42 -9.25
C ALA A 45 14.43 7.27 -9.81
N ILE A 46 13.67 8.37 -9.90
CA ILE A 46 12.33 8.44 -10.49
C ILE A 46 12.32 9.55 -11.53
N GLN A 47 11.64 9.32 -12.66
CA GLN A 47 11.67 10.19 -13.84
C GLN A 47 10.25 10.43 -14.35
N ASP A 48 9.74 11.66 -14.14
CA ASP A 48 8.50 12.20 -14.73
C ASP A 48 7.28 11.28 -14.60
N VAL A 49 7.11 10.63 -13.41
CA VAL A 49 6.02 9.70 -13.15
C VAL A 49 4.72 10.48 -12.93
N THR A 50 3.72 10.17 -13.74
CA THR A 50 2.33 10.63 -13.56
C THR A 50 1.45 9.42 -13.35
N LEU A 51 0.77 9.36 -12.18
CA LEU A 51 -0.02 8.21 -11.75
C LEU A 51 -1.13 8.65 -10.81
N ASP A 52 -2.36 8.25 -11.12
CA ASP A 52 -3.51 8.44 -10.24
C ASP A 52 -3.84 7.11 -9.54
N ILE A 53 -4.03 7.14 -8.22
CA ILE A 53 -4.34 5.96 -7.40
C ILE A 53 -5.80 6.03 -6.97
N ALA A 54 -6.56 4.98 -7.34
CA ALA A 54 -7.97 4.86 -7.02
C ALA A 54 -8.21 4.68 -5.51
N SER A 55 -9.29 5.29 -5.01
CA SER A 55 -9.73 5.15 -3.62
C SER A 55 -10.29 3.75 -3.35
N ASN A 56 -10.11 3.25 -2.13
CA ASN A 56 -10.64 1.96 -1.67
C ASN A 56 -10.33 0.80 -2.64
N ALA A 57 -9.11 0.79 -3.15
CA ALA A 57 -8.60 -0.21 -4.07
C ALA A 57 -7.15 -0.56 -3.72
N VAL A 58 -6.67 -1.68 -4.23
CA VAL A 58 -5.26 -2.07 -4.14
C VAL A 58 -4.56 -1.72 -5.45
N THR A 59 -3.56 -0.86 -5.39
CA THR A 59 -2.64 -0.60 -6.50
C THR A 59 -1.30 -1.30 -6.24
N ALA A 60 -0.94 -2.27 -7.08
CA ALA A 60 0.37 -2.90 -7.03
C ALA A 60 1.37 -2.16 -7.92
N ILE A 61 2.56 -1.92 -7.40
CA ILE A 61 3.71 -1.40 -8.16
C ILE A 61 4.68 -2.57 -8.38
N ILE A 62 4.86 -2.97 -9.64
CA ILE A 62 5.72 -4.08 -10.05
C ILE A 62 6.90 -3.58 -10.89
N GLY A 63 7.92 -4.42 -11.05
CA GLY A 63 9.10 -4.13 -11.89
C GLY A 63 10.38 -4.73 -11.31
N PRO A 64 11.49 -4.70 -12.05
CA PRO A 64 12.78 -5.27 -11.63
C PRO A 64 13.31 -4.63 -10.35
N SER A 65 14.22 -5.33 -9.66
CA SER A 65 14.90 -4.78 -8.48
C SER A 65 15.68 -3.52 -8.84
N GLY A 66 15.61 -2.50 -7.97
CA GLY A 66 16.32 -1.22 -8.18
C GLY A 66 15.70 -0.27 -9.21
N CYS A 67 14.55 -0.58 -9.81
CA CYS A 67 13.90 0.30 -10.79
C CYS A 67 13.16 1.51 -10.19
N GLY A 68 13.18 1.70 -8.86
CA GLY A 68 12.60 2.89 -8.21
C GLY A 68 11.27 2.69 -7.48
N LYS A 69 10.67 1.49 -7.46
CA LYS A 69 9.36 1.22 -6.83
C LYS A 69 9.23 1.73 -5.40
N SER A 70 10.14 1.28 -4.53
CA SER A 70 10.15 1.72 -3.12
C SER A 70 10.47 3.21 -2.96
N THR A 71 11.22 3.80 -3.90
CA THR A 71 11.48 5.25 -3.92
C THR A 71 10.18 6.00 -4.18
N PHE A 72 9.42 5.61 -5.21
CA PHE A 72 8.13 6.22 -5.52
C PHE A 72 7.13 5.99 -4.37
N LEU A 73 7.04 4.75 -3.85
CA LEU A 73 6.17 4.44 -2.70
C LEU A 73 6.45 5.37 -1.51
N ARG A 74 7.74 5.57 -1.16
CA ARG A 74 8.16 6.44 -0.05
C ARG A 74 7.94 7.93 -0.33
N ALA A 75 7.80 8.34 -1.58
CA ALA A 75 7.41 9.70 -1.90
C ALA A 75 5.95 9.99 -1.55
N LEU A 76 5.05 9.00 -1.60
CA LEU A 76 3.64 9.19 -1.26
C LEU A 76 3.42 9.57 0.22
N ASN A 77 4.41 9.32 1.11
CA ASN A 77 4.37 9.72 2.53
C ASN A 77 5.58 10.54 2.98
N ARG A 78 6.36 11.09 2.06
CA ARG A 78 7.54 11.92 2.33
C ARG A 78 8.66 11.21 3.11
N MET A 79 8.66 9.84 3.12
CA MET A 79 9.73 9.10 3.80
C MET A 79 11.07 9.10 3.05
N HIS A 80 11.08 9.37 1.74
CA HIS A 80 12.32 9.51 0.97
C HIS A 80 13.18 10.69 1.47
N GLU A 81 12.56 11.74 2.02
CA GLU A 81 13.23 12.92 2.61
C GLU A 81 14.15 12.57 3.80
N LEU A 82 13.95 11.41 4.44
CA LEU A 82 14.82 10.94 5.52
C LEU A 82 16.21 10.53 5.02
N THR A 83 16.38 10.37 3.71
CA THR A 83 17.68 10.08 3.11
C THR A 83 18.36 11.41 2.75
N PRO A 84 19.54 11.73 3.33
CA PRO A 84 20.25 12.98 3.02
C PRO A 84 20.54 13.14 1.53
N GLY A 85 20.41 14.37 1.05
CA GLY A 85 20.67 14.71 -0.37
C GLY A 85 19.54 14.31 -1.33
N THR A 86 18.35 13.97 -0.81
CA THR A 86 17.18 13.68 -1.63
C THR A 86 16.56 14.99 -2.12
N ARG A 87 16.17 15.02 -3.41
CA ARG A 87 15.41 16.10 -4.03
C ARG A 87 14.23 15.51 -4.79
N MET A 88 13.09 16.19 -4.75
CA MET A 88 11.90 15.83 -5.51
C MET A 88 11.41 17.06 -6.31
N GLU A 89 10.90 16.80 -7.51
CA GLU A 89 10.16 17.73 -8.35
C GLU A 89 8.83 17.10 -8.77
N GLY A 90 7.86 17.92 -9.18
CA GLY A 90 6.50 17.49 -9.47
C GLY A 90 5.57 17.69 -8.27
N THR A 91 4.37 17.14 -8.37
CA THR A 91 3.30 17.33 -7.37
C THR A 91 2.73 15.98 -6.94
N VAL A 92 2.45 15.82 -5.65
CA VAL A 92 1.72 14.67 -5.10
C VAL A 92 0.56 15.20 -4.26
N LEU A 93 -0.66 14.99 -4.74
CA LEU A 93 -1.86 15.36 -4.02
C LEU A 93 -2.44 14.15 -3.28
N LEU A 94 -2.89 14.35 -2.06
CA LEU A 94 -3.68 13.39 -1.28
C LEU A 94 -5.07 14.01 -1.07
N ASN A 95 -6.11 13.44 -1.66
CA ASN A 95 -7.46 13.99 -1.62
C ASN A 95 -7.52 15.47 -2.05
N GLY A 96 -6.72 15.85 -3.06
CA GLY A 96 -6.62 17.21 -3.57
C GLY A 96 -5.67 18.15 -2.81
N GLU A 97 -5.09 17.74 -1.69
CA GLU A 97 -4.13 18.51 -0.90
C GLU A 97 -2.69 18.19 -1.32
N ASP A 98 -1.90 19.21 -1.66
CA ASP A 98 -0.49 19.02 -2.02
C ASP A 98 0.35 18.68 -0.79
N LEU A 99 0.87 17.46 -0.76
CA LEU A 99 1.68 16.94 0.35
C LEU A 99 3.03 17.63 0.53
N TYR A 100 3.50 18.35 -0.49
CA TYR A 100 4.82 18.99 -0.51
C TYR A 100 4.74 20.51 -0.38
N SER A 101 3.55 21.07 -0.22
CA SER A 101 3.42 22.50 0.02
C SER A 101 4.11 22.90 1.35
N SER A 102 4.65 24.12 1.39
CA SER A 102 5.53 24.59 2.49
C SER A 102 4.86 24.65 3.86
N ASN A 103 3.53 24.64 3.91
CA ASN A 103 2.71 24.66 5.13
C ASN A 103 2.31 23.26 5.63
N VAL A 104 2.68 22.19 4.91
CA VAL A 104 2.32 20.82 5.29
C VAL A 104 3.47 20.15 6.05
N ASP A 105 3.20 19.77 7.30
CA ASP A 105 4.13 19.02 8.13
C ASP A 105 4.20 17.56 7.68
N ALA A 106 5.42 17.08 7.40
CA ALA A 106 5.67 15.69 7.02
C ALA A 106 5.20 14.66 8.08
N THR A 107 5.14 15.06 9.36
CA THR A 107 4.63 14.20 10.43
C THR A 107 3.12 13.96 10.27
N ILE A 108 2.38 14.99 9.90
CA ILE A 108 0.93 14.88 9.62
C ILE A 108 0.71 14.00 8.41
N VAL A 109 1.51 14.16 7.34
CA VAL A 109 1.45 13.30 6.15
C VAL A 109 1.67 11.84 6.53
N ARG A 110 2.72 11.52 7.31
CA ARG A 110 3.06 10.14 7.72
C ARG A 110 2.03 9.53 8.67
N ARG A 111 1.23 10.33 9.35
CA ARG A 111 0.08 9.86 10.15
C ARG A 111 -1.09 9.46 9.24
N ARG A 112 -1.37 10.25 8.20
CA ARG A 112 -2.45 10.00 7.23
C ARG A 112 -2.09 8.88 6.24
N VAL A 113 -0.81 8.73 5.92
CA VAL A 113 -0.29 7.75 4.96
C VAL A 113 0.65 6.80 5.71
N GLY A 114 0.07 5.74 6.26
CA GLY A 114 0.79 4.73 7.03
C GLY A 114 1.68 3.86 6.15
N MET A 115 2.74 3.28 6.73
CA MET A 115 3.68 2.43 5.99
C MET A 115 4.01 1.14 6.73
N VAL A 116 3.92 0.03 6.00
CA VAL A 116 4.39 -1.30 6.39
C VAL A 116 5.64 -1.61 5.57
N PHE A 117 6.73 -1.95 6.26
CA PHE A 117 8.03 -2.18 5.65
C PHE A 117 8.23 -3.64 5.25
N GLN A 118 9.14 -3.88 4.33
CA GLN A 118 9.54 -5.20 3.85
C GLN A 118 9.98 -6.13 5.00
N LYS A 119 10.83 -5.62 5.89
CA LYS A 119 11.22 -6.32 7.11
C LYS A 119 10.32 -5.86 8.25
N SER A 120 9.64 -6.80 8.89
CA SER A 120 8.88 -6.52 10.10
C SER A 120 9.78 -5.82 11.14
N ASN A 121 9.28 -4.74 11.71
CA ASN A 121 10.03 -3.86 12.61
C ASN A 121 9.23 -3.51 13.88
N PRO A 122 8.79 -4.51 14.67
CA PRO A 122 8.22 -4.22 15.97
C PRO A 122 9.28 -3.52 16.83
N PHE A 123 8.87 -2.57 17.67
CA PHE A 123 9.77 -1.95 18.63
C PHE A 123 10.22 -3.01 19.65
N PRO A 124 11.52 -3.34 19.73
CA PRO A 124 12.00 -4.50 20.48
C PRO A 124 11.86 -4.36 22.00
N THR A 125 11.82 -3.12 22.49
CA THR A 125 11.67 -2.79 23.92
C THR A 125 10.21 -2.70 24.35
N MET A 126 9.26 -2.88 23.42
CA MET A 126 7.83 -2.73 23.69
C MET A 126 7.11 -4.06 23.61
N THR A 127 6.06 -4.18 24.41
CA THR A 127 5.13 -5.31 24.36
C THR A 127 4.31 -5.30 23.07
N ILE A 128 3.58 -6.40 22.82
CA ILE A 128 2.63 -6.50 21.68
C ILE A 128 1.62 -5.35 21.75
N GLY A 129 0.99 -5.16 22.92
CA GLY A 129 0.00 -4.11 23.10
C GLY A 129 0.57 -2.71 22.91
N GLU A 130 1.75 -2.43 23.48
CA GLU A 130 2.41 -1.13 23.33
C GLU A 130 2.79 -0.84 21.87
N ASN A 131 3.28 -1.84 21.13
CA ASN A 131 3.58 -1.68 19.71
C ASN A 131 2.39 -1.19 18.90
N VAL A 132 1.18 -1.69 19.18
CA VAL A 132 -0.03 -1.28 18.46
C VAL A 132 -0.41 0.17 18.77
N VAL A 133 -0.41 0.56 20.04
CA VAL A 133 -0.95 1.87 20.45
C VAL A 133 0.09 3.00 20.51
N ILE A 134 1.36 2.73 20.23
CA ILE A 134 2.43 3.74 20.35
C ILE A 134 2.16 4.99 19.51
N GLY A 135 1.66 4.82 18.27
CA GLY A 135 1.33 5.94 17.40
C GLY A 135 0.27 6.86 18.01
N LEU A 136 -0.74 6.30 18.70
CA LEU A 136 -1.75 7.08 19.40
C LEU A 136 -1.16 7.82 20.60
N ARG A 137 -0.31 7.14 21.41
CA ARG A 137 0.37 7.75 22.56
C ARG A 137 1.27 8.91 22.16
N LEU A 138 2.02 8.77 21.05
CA LEU A 138 2.85 9.84 20.50
C LEU A 138 2.02 11.04 20.03
N ASN A 139 0.79 10.80 19.57
CA ASN A 139 -0.18 11.84 19.23
C ASN A 139 -0.94 12.42 20.44
N GLY A 140 -0.51 12.11 21.67
CA GLY A 140 -1.06 12.69 22.89
C GLY A 140 -2.27 11.99 23.48
N VAL A 141 -2.73 10.86 22.91
CA VAL A 141 -3.85 10.08 23.45
C VAL A 141 -3.45 9.44 24.77
N ARG A 142 -4.20 9.71 25.86
CA ARG A 142 -3.95 9.22 27.23
C ARG A 142 -5.10 8.38 27.78
N ASP A 143 -6.29 8.45 27.18
CA ASP A 143 -7.46 7.67 27.60
C ASP A 143 -7.20 6.17 27.42
N GLN A 144 -7.07 5.47 28.54
CA GLN A 144 -6.75 4.02 28.53
C GLN A 144 -7.89 3.19 27.96
N LYS A 145 -9.15 3.61 28.14
CA LYS A 145 -10.30 2.89 27.57
C LYS A 145 -10.27 2.97 26.05
N PHE A 146 -10.08 4.16 25.51
CA PHE A 146 -9.94 4.36 24.08
C PHE A 146 -8.73 3.60 23.49
N LEU A 147 -7.58 3.62 24.20
CA LEU A 147 -6.38 2.88 23.76
C LEU A 147 -6.65 1.36 23.70
N ASN A 148 -7.36 0.80 24.70
CA ASN A 148 -7.68 -0.63 24.74
C ASN A 148 -8.68 -1.01 23.63
N GLU A 149 -9.72 -0.21 23.41
CA GLU A 149 -10.68 -0.42 22.32
C GLU A 149 -9.97 -0.38 20.95
N ARG A 150 -9.06 0.55 20.78
CA ARG A 150 -8.28 0.71 19.55
C ARG A 150 -7.28 -0.43 19.34
N LEU A 151 -6.63 -0.87 20.43
CA LEU A 151 -5.74 -2.03 20.44
C LEU A 151 -6.45 -3.28 19.90
N GLU A 152 -7.58 -3.65 20.54
CA GLU A 152 -8.35 -4.82 20.13
C GLU A 152 -8.83 -4.70 18.68
N LYS A 153 -9.43 -3.57 18.32
CA LYS A 153 -9.91 -3.31 16.96
C LYS A 153 -8.80 -3.50 15.92
N SER A 154 -7.61 -2.94 16.17
CA SER A 154 -6.50 -2.98 15.21
C SER A 154 -5.90 -4.38 15.09
N LEU A 155 -5.81 -5.13 16.19
CA LEU A 155 -5.35 -6.52 16.17
C LEU A 155 -6.35 -7.44 15.47
N ARG A 156 -7.67 -7.20 15.63
CA ARG A 156 -8.70 -7.93 14.87
C ARG A 156 -8.63 -7.62 13.38
N GLN A 157 -8.50 -6.34 13.02
CA GLN A 157 -8.31 -5.92 11.62
C GLN A 157 -7.06 -6.51 10.98
N ALA A 158 -6.01 -6.78 11.77
CA ALA A 158 -4.77 -7.44 11.31
C ALA A 158 -4.82 -8.98 11.41
N ALA A 159 -5.99 -9.57 11.68
CA ALA A 159 -6.20 -11.01 11.88
C ALA A 159 -5.20 -11.63 12.89
N LEU A 160 -4.85 -10.88 13.96
CA LEU A 160 -3.85 -11.27 14.95
C LEU A 160 -4.44 -11.43 16.37
N TRP A 161 -5.61 -10.86 16.65
CA TRP A 161 -6.19 -10.79 17.99
C TRP A 161 -6.27 -12.16 18.68
N ASP A 162 -6.87 -13.14 18.02
CA ASP A 162 -7.12 -14.47 18.63
C ASP A 162 -5.82 -15.24 18.91
N GLU A 163 -4.72 -14.88 18.24
CA GLU A 163 -3.41 -15.49 18.45
C GLU A 163 -2.63 -14.83 19.62
N VAL A 164 -2.98 -13.58 20.03
CA VAL A 164 -2.14 -12.81 20.98
C VAL A 164 -2.91 -12.20 22.15
N LYS A 165 -4.24 -12.28 22.19
CA LYS A 165 -5.08 -11.61 23.21
C LYS A 165 -4.69 -11.91 24.65
N ASP A 166 -4.20 -13.12 24.93
CA ASP A 166 -3.78 -13.55 26.26
C ASP A 166 -2.31 -13.19 26.57
N ASP A 167 -1.57 -12.74 25.54
CA ASP A 167 -0.12 -12.52 25.56
C ASP A 167 0.30 -11.07 25.25
N LEU A 168 -0.63 -10.12 25.33
CA LEU A 168 -0.40 -8.70 24.95
C LEU A 168 0.77 -8.02 25.70
N HIS A 169 1.13 -8.57 26.87
CA HIS A 169 2.25 -8.11 27.70
C HIS A 169 3.62 -8.64 27.28
N LYS A 170 3.66 -9.66 26.38
CA LYS A 170 4.92 -10.22 25.88
C LYS A 170 5.59 -9.27 24.88
N PRO A 171 6.93 -9.32 24.73
CA PRO A 171 7.64 -8.52 23.74
C PRO A 171 7.14 -8.79 22.33
N GLY A 172 6.97 -7.74 21.51
CA GLY A 172 6.57 -7.89 20.10
C GLY A 172 7.52 -8.75 19.26
N THR A 173 8.79 -8.82 19.67
CA THR A 173 9.82 -9.64 19.02
C THR A 173 9.71 -11.15 19.33
N SER A 174 8.89 -11.56 20.30
CA SER A 174 8.64 -12.98 20.58
C SER A 174 7.72 -13.66 19.57
N LEU A 175 7.08 -12.90 18.72
CA LEU A 175 6.17 -13.38 17.68
C LEU A 175 6.95 -13.97 16.48
N SER A 176 6.31 -14.89 15.75
CA SER A 176 6.83 -15.38 14.47
C SER A 176 6.91 -14.25 13.42
N GLY A 177 7.68 -14.42 12.34
CA GLY A 177 7.84 -13.41 11.30
C GLY A 177 6.51 -12.91 10.72
N GLY A 178 5.59 -13.83 10.39
CA GLY A 178 4.26 -13.48 9.90
C GLY A 178 3.39 -12.77 10.95
N GLN A 179 3.49 -13.16 12.22
CA GLN A 179 2.81 -12.46 13.32
C GLN A 179 3.40 -11.06 13.54
N GLN A 180 4.73 -10.91 13.49
CA GLN A 180 5.38 -9.59 13.58
C GLN A 180 4.94 -8.67 12.44
N GLN A 181 4.80 -9.19 11.22
CA GLN A 181 4.32 -8.40 10.09
C GLN A 181 2.87 -7.94 10.30
N ARG A 182 1.99 -8.83 10.76
CA ARG A 182 0.61 -8.47 11.12
C ARG A 182 0.54 -7.51 12.31
N LEU A 183 1.48 -7.60 13.27
CA LEU A 183 1.62 -6.61 14.35
C LEU A 183 2.00 -5.22 13.80
N CYS A 184 2.91 -5.14 12.83
CA CYS A 184 3.26 -3.89 12.17
C CYS A 184 2.07 -3.32 11.36
N ILE A 185 1.25 -4.18 10.73
CA ILE A 185 0.00 -3.76 10.10
C ILE A 185 -0.97 -3.22 11.15
N ALA A 186 -1.21 -3.94 12.27
CA ALA A 186 -2.07 -3.47 13.36
C ALA A 186 -1.63 -2.11 13.91
N ARG A 187 -0.33 -1.91 14.12
CA ARG A 187 0.26 -0.62 14.52
C ARG A 187 -0.06 0.49 13.52
N THR A 188 0.03 0.20 12.24
CA THR A 188 -0.28 1.16 11.17
C THR A 188 -1.76 1.50 11.14
N LEU A 189 -2.65 0.52 11.31
CA LEU A 189 -4.10 0.71 11.31
C LEU A 189 -4.62 1.42 12.56
N ALA A 190 -3.89 1.36 13.70
CA ALA A 190 -4.33 1.93 14.97
C ALA A 190 -4.56 3.45 14.91
N VAL A 191 -3.83 4.16 14.08
CA VAL A 191 -3.97 5.61 13.87
C VAL A 191 -5.03 5.98 12.84
N GLU A 192 -5.72 5.00 12.24
CA GLU A 192 -6.73 5.15 11.17
C GLU A 192 -6.24 6.03 10.01
N PRO A 193 -5.23 5.56 9.26
CA PRO A 193 -4.70 6.31 8.13
C PRO A 193 -5.72 6.37 6.97
N ASP A 194 -5.56 7.35 6.08
CA ASP A 194 -6.32 7.43 4.82
C ASP A 194 -5.83 6.36 3.83
N VAL A 195 -4.51 6.08 3.85
CA VAL A 195 -3.83 5.15 2.93
C VAL A 195 -2.85 4.27 3.69
N VAL A 196 -2.72 3.01 3.26
CA VAL A 196 -1.71 2.06 3.73
C VAL A 196 -0.73 1.73 2.60
N LEU A 197 0.52 2.12 2.77
CA LEU A 197 1.61 1.74 1.88
C LEU A 197 2.27 0.46 2.39
N MET A 198 2.57 -0.47 1.49
CA MET A 198 3.22 -1.74 1.81
C MET A 198 4.43 -1.98 0.89
N ASP A 199 5.63 -1.97 1.45
CA ASP A 199 6.87 -2.23 0.70
C ASP A 199 7.24 -3.70 0.84
N GLU A 200 6.92 -4.53 -0.16
CA GLU A 200 7.18 -5.98 -0.22
C GLU A 200 6.74 -6.75 1.05
N PRO A 201 5.49 -6.64 1.51
CA PRO A 201 5.07 -7.08 2.85
C PRO A 201 5.18 -8.59 3.11
N CYS A 202 5.36 -9.39 2.05
CA CYS A 202 5.41 -10.86 2.14
C CYS A 202 6.78 -11.46 1.77
N SER A 203 7.78 -10.66 1.39
CA SER A 203 9.03 -11.15 0.79
C SER A 203 9.88 -12.05 1.72
N ALA A 204 9.71 -11.93 3.04
CA ALA A 204 10.44 -12.70 4.05
C ALA A 204 9.56 -13.73 4.78
N LEU A 205 8.37 -14.03 4.24
CA LEU A 205 7.38 -14.89 4.89
C LEU A 205 7.25 -16.24 4.19
N ASP A 206 6.87 -17.25 4.95
CA ASP A 206 6.47 -18.55 4.43
C ASP A 206 5.14 -18.47 3.65
N PRO A 207 4.78 -19.50 2.84
CA PRO A 207 3.56 -19.47 2.04
C PRO A 207 2.27 -19.32 2.85
N ILE A 208 2.20 -19.87 4.05
CA ILE A 208 1.00 -19.82 4.91
C ILE A 208 0.83 -18.39 5.46
N ALA A 209 1.90 -17.78 5.96
CA ALA A 209 1.89 -16.40 6.42
C ALA A 209 1.61 -15.42 5.26
N THR A 210 2.15 -15.70 4.06
CA THR A 210 1.88 -14.92 2.85
C THR A 210 0.39 -14.94 2.50
N ALA A 211 -0.24 -16.13 2.48
CA ALA A 211 -1.67 -16.26 2.19
C ALA A 211 -2.53 -15.44 3.18
N LYS A 212 -2.20 -15.49 4.47
CA LYS A 212 -2.91 -14.68 5.49
C LYS A 212 -2.76 -13.16 5.25
N ILE A 213 -1.60 -12.68 4.80
CA ILE A 213 -1.42 -11.26 4.46
C ILE A 213 -2.18 -10.88 3.18
N GLU A 214 -2.22 -11.75 2.18
CA GLU A 214 -3.00 -11.52 0.95
C GLU A 214 -4.50 -11.43 1.24
N GLU A 215 -5.04 -12.34 2.06
CA GLU A 215 -6.42 -12.31 2.53
C GLU A 215 -6.72 -11.02 3.30
N LEU A 216 -5.84 -10.66 4.23
CA LEU A 216 -5.93 -9.42 4.98
C LEU A 216 -5.95 -8.17 4.09
N ILE A 217 -5.11 -8.10 3.04
CA ILE A 217 -5.10 -6.98 2.09
C ILE A 217 -6.46 -6.87 1.39
N ASN A 218 -7.05 -8.01 0.96
CA ASN A 218 -8.37 -8.04 0.32
C ASN A 218 -9.51 -7.59 1.25
N GLU A 219 -9.42 -7.86 2.55
CA GLU A 219 -10.37 -7.34 3.52
C GLU A 219 -10.19 -5.84 3.76
N LEU A 220 -8.95 -5.40 3.92
CA LEU A 220 -8.62 -4.01 4.24
C LEU A 220 -8.98 -3.02 3.11
N LYS A 221 -8.93 -3.43 1.83
CA LYS A 221 -9.24 -2.54 0.69
C LYS A 221 -10.68 -2.02 0.70
N THR A 222 -11.59 -2.69 1.39
CA THR A 222 -12.97 -2.22 1.54
C THR A 222 -13.07 -0.91 2.34
N LYS A 223 -12.02 -0.59 3.11
CA LYS A 223 -11.97 0.57 4.00
C LYS A 223 -10.82 1.50 3.71
N TYR A 224 -9.69 0.97 3.23
CA TYR A 224 -8.46 1.71 3.03
C TYR A 224 -8.04 1.68 1.56
N THR A 225 -7.45 2.77 1.09
CA THR A 225 -6.67 2.73 -0.14
C THR A 225 -5.32 2.06 0.16
N ILE A 226 -4.92 1.08 -0.63
CA ILE A 226 -3.68 0.32 -0.41
C ILE A 226 -2.78 0.48 -1.63
N VAL A 227 -1.52 0.82 -1.40
CA VAL A 227 -0.47 0.80 -2.44
C VAL A 227 0.60 -0.18 -1.99
N THR A 228 0.84 -1.22 -2.78
CA THR A 228 1.82 -2.24 -2.45
C THR A 228 2.90 -2.36 -3.50
N VAL A 229 4.14 -2.49 -3.08
CA VAL A 229 5.26 -2.89 -3.94
C VAL A 229 5.43 -4.40 -3.79
N THR A 230 5.57 -5.10 -4.89
CA THR A 230 5.96 -6.51 -4.89
C THR A 230 6.77 -6.85 -6.15
N HIS A 231 7.71 -7.76 -6.01
CA HIS A 231 8.40 -8.38 -7.15
C HIS A 231 7.76 -9.72 -7.57
N ASN A 232 6.77 -10.20 -6.81
CA ASN A 232 6.03 -11.42 -7.12
C ASN A 232 4.79 -11.08 -7.96
N MET A 233 4.85 -11.39 -9.25
CA MET A 233 3.78 -11.12 -10.21
C MET A 233 2.50 -11.89 -9.89
N GLN A 234 2.62 -13.15 -9.42
CA GLN A 234 1.45 -13.94 -9.04
C GLN A 234 0.72 -13.31 -7.84
N GLN A 235 1.48 -12.78 -6.88
CA GLN A 235 0.91 -12.04 -5.76
C GLN A 235 0.19 -10.78 -6.25
N ALA A 236 0.84 -9.94 -7.07
CA ALA A 236 0.20 -8.76 -7.64
C ALA A 236 -1.12 -9.10 -8.33
N GLY A 237 -1.12 -10.16 -9.18
CA GLY A 237 -2.31 -10.62 -9.89
C GLY A 237 -3.47 -11.06 -8.98
N ARG A 238 -3.17 -11.58 -7.77
CA ARG A 238 -4.21 -12.04 -6.83
C ARG A 238 -4.81 -10.93 -5.96
N ILE A 239 -3.99 -9.94 -5.58
CA ILE A 239 -4.42 -8.97 -4.54
C ILE A 239 -4.77 -7.59 -5.08
N SER A 240 -4.31 -7.20 -6.29
CA SER A 240 -4.47 -5.83 -6.76
C SER A 240 -5.61 -5.65 -7.75
N ASP A 241 -6.23 -4.50 -7.68
CA ASP A 241 -7.25 -4.02 -8.62
C ASP A 241 -6.59 -3.30 -9.80
N TYR A 242 -5.50 -2.57 -9.52
CA TYR A 242 -4.68 -1.85 -10.50
C TYR A 242 -3.21 -2.24 -10.37
N THR A 243 -2.50 -2.22 -11.48
CA THR A 243 -1.06 -2.53 -11.52
C THR A 243 -0.31 -1.45 -12.29
N ALA A 244 0.79 -0.97 -11.69
CA ALA A 244 1.73 -0.02 -12.27
C ALA A 244 3.07 -0.72 -12.51
N PHE A 245 3.50 -0.83 -13.76
CA PHE A 245 4.79 -1.39 -14.11
C PHE A 245 5.85 -0.30 -14.21
N PHE A 246 6.89 -0.45 -13.40
CA PHE A 246 8.04 0.47 -13.34
C PHE A 246 9.29 -0.16 -13.95
N TYR A 247 10.00 0.63 -14.77
CA TYR A 247 11.29 0.25 -15.34
C TYR A 247 12.24 1.45 -15.41
N ILE A 248 13.45 1.31 -14.88
CA ILE A 248 14.50 2.34 -14.83
C ILE A 248 13.96 3.72 -14.42
N GLY A 249 13.24 3.78 -13.30
CA GLY A 249 12.71 5.00 -12.72
C GLY A 249 11.48 5.59 -13.43
N ARG A 250 10.92 4.92 -14.42
CA ARG A 250 9.77 5.40 -15.20
C ARG A 250 8.56 4.48 -14.98
N LEU A 251 7.38 5.06 -15.02
CA LEU A 251 6.14 4.33 -15.19
C LEU A 251 6.02 3.96 -16.68
N VAL A 252 6.05 2.66 -16.98
CA VAL A 252 5.92 2.13 -18.34
C VAL A 252 4.46 1.96 -18.69
N GLU A 253 3.70 1.30 -17.79
CA GLU A 253 2.29 1.03 -18.02
C GLU A 253 1.52 1.04 -16.70
N PHE A 254 0.27 1.51 -16.74
CA PHE A 254 -0.68 1.48 -15.63
C PHE A 254 -2.08 1.17 -16.11
N GLY A 255 -2.78 0.32 -15.39
CA GLY A 255 -4.16 -0.04 -15.71
C GLY A 255 -4.76 -1.07 -14.77
N PRO A 256 -5.99 -1.54 -15.05
CA PRO A 256 -6.59 -2.66 -14.35
C PRO A 256 -5.67 -3.87 -14.37
N THR A 257 -5.50 -4.53 -13.23
CA THR A 257 -4.55 -5.66 -13.07
C THR A 257 -4.81 -6.76 -14.10
N THR A 258 -6.07 -7.11 -14.33
CA THR A 258 -6.43 -8.10 -15.35
C THR A 258 -5.90 -7.72 -16.73
N SER A 259 -6.05 -6.45 -17.14
CA SER A 259 -5.56 -5.98 -18.44
C SER A 259 -4.05 -6.05 -18.55
N ILE A 260 -3.34 -5.60 -17.50
CA ILE A 260 -1.86 -5.63 -17.46
C ILE A 260 -1.33 -7.07 -17.60
N PHE A 261 -1.97 -8.04 -16.93
CA PHE A 261 -1.48 -9.43 -16.93
C PHE A 261 -1.96 -10.29 -18.11
N THR A 262 -3.05 -9.91 -18.80
CA THR A 262 -3.60 -10.72 -19.91
C THR A 262 -3.38 -10.09 -21.28
N ASN A 263 -3.35 -8.78 -21.38
CA ASN A 263 -3.22 -8.04 -22.65
C ASN A 263 -2.54 -6.69 -22.43
N PRO A 264 -1.25 -6.69 -22.01
CA PRO A 264 -0.49 -5.45 -21.84
C PRO A 264 -0.34 -4.71 -23.17
N LYS A 265 -0.32 -3.39 -23.13
CA LYS A 265 -0.18 -2.52 -24.31
C LYS A 265 1.28 -2.28 -24.67
N GLU A 266 2.16 -2.30 -23.67
CA GLU A 266 3.58 -2.01 -23.81
C GLU A 266 4.37 -3.31 -23.95
N PRO A 267 5.18 -3.49 -25.00
CA PRO A 267 6.00 -4.70 -25.20
C PRO A 267 6.92 -4.99 -24.00
N GLN A 268 7.44 -3.95 -23.35
CA GLN A 268 8.27 -4.10 -22.14
C GLN A 268 7.49 -4.72 -20.96
N THR A 269 6.20 -4.41 -20.84
CA THR A 269 5.32 -5.01 -19.84
C THR A 269 5.10 -6.49 -20.15
N GLU A 270 4.85 -6.84 -21.41
CA GLU A 270 4.68 -8.22 -21.86
C GLU A 270 5.94 -9.06 -21.58
N ASP A 271 7.11 -8.55 -21.96
CA ASP A 271 8.37 -9.23 -21.73
C ASP A 271 8.63 -9.47 -20.24
N TYR A 272 8.33 -8.47 -19.38
CA TYR A 272 8.50 -8.60 -17.94
C TYR A 272 7.57 -9.66 -17.34
N ILE A 273 6.28 -9.66 -17.70
CA ILE A 273 5.28 -10.58 -17.16
C ILE A 273 5.52 -12.01 -17.64
N THR A 274 5.97 -12.19 -18.88
CA THR A 274 6.25 -13.52 -19.46
C THR A 274 7.63 -14.07 -19.08
N GLY A 275 8.43 -13.31 -18.30
CA GLY A 275 9.79 -13.73 -17.90
C GLY A 275 10.83 -13.66 -19.02
N ARG A 276 10.54 -12.98 -20.12
CA ARG A 276 11.48 -12.75 -21.24
C ARG A 276 12.37 -11.52 -21.03
N PHE A 277 12.28 -10.94 -19.87
CA PHE A 277 13.00 -9.72 -19.50
C PHE A 277 14.41 -10.08 -19.02
N GLY A 278 15.42 -9.82 -19.83
CA GLY A 278 16.84 -10.09 -19.54
C GLY A 278 17.76 -9.39 -20.50
#